data_b889557cfd17613f19bc3299ee4bfadf
#
_entry.id   b889557cfd17613f19bc3299ee4bfadf
#
_cell.length_a   1.000
_cell.length_b   1.000
_cell.length_c   1.000
_cell.angle_alpha   90.00
_cell.angle_beta   90.00
_cell.angle_gamma   90.00
#
_symmetry.space_group_name_H-M   'P 1'
#
loop_
_entity.id
_entity.type
_entity.pdbx_description
1 polymer ?
#
loop_
_entity_poly.entity_id
_entity_poly.type
_entity_poly.pdbx_seq_one_letter_code
_entity_poly.pdbx_strand_id
1 'polypeptide(L)'
;VYMPIVAGMGGNSATQTLAVVVRGITLKQIDLKTMFRTLKNELGSSFFNGLINGILVASIVYLKDRDAKLALVLALAMIINLAVAALFGTIIPLIMKRLGKDPASSATIFITTATDILGFIAFLGLATLILK
;
A
#
# COMPACT_ATOMS: atom_id res chain seq x y z
N VAL A 1 -0.04 -19.23 -3.55
CA VAL A 1 1.36 -18.99 -3.85
C VAL A 1 1.67 -17.50 -3.97
N TYR A 2 0.85 -16.68 -4.65
CA TYR A 2 1.16 -15.27 -4.96
C TYR A 2 0.73 -14.25 -3.91
N MET A 3 -0.11 -14.59 -2.92
CA MET A 3 -0.55 -13.69 -1.84
C MET A 3 0.60 -13.00 -1.09
N PRO A 4 1.69 -13.71 -0.72
CA PRO A 4 2.81 -13.08 -0.01
C PRO A 4 3.49 -11.97 -0.81
N ILE A 5 3.46 -12.01 -2.14
CA ILE A 5 4.03 -10.95 -2.99
C ILE A 5 3.20 -9.67 -2.83
N VAL A 6 1.88 -9.78 -2.91
CA VAL A 6 0.98 -8.63 -2.74
C VAL A 6 1.12 -8.02 -1.34
N ALA A 7 1.07 -8.85 -0.29
CA ALA A 7 1.22 -8.40 1.09
C ALA A 7 2.59 -7.77 1.34
N GLY A 8 3.67 -8.43 0.94
CA GLY A 8 5.03 -7.93 1.13
C GLY A 8 5.27 -6.58 0.44
N MET A 9 4.76 -6.39 -0.78
CA MET A 9 4.88 -5.13 -1.49
C MET A 9 4.05 -4.02 -0.83
N GLY A 10 2.86 -4.35 -0.31
CA GLY A 10 2.05 -3.41 0.47
C GLY A 10 2.77 -2.94 1.73
N GLY A 11 3.34 -3.88 2.50
CA GLY A 11 4.12 -3.56 3.70
C GLY A 11 5.35 -2.70 3.41
N ASN A 12 6.10 -3.01 2.35
CA ASN A 12 7.26 -2.21 1.93
C ASN A 12 6.85 -0.79 1.53
N SER A 13 5.81 -0.65 0.71
CA SER A 13 5.29 0.66 0.30
C SER A 13 4.80 1.47 1.50
N ALA A 14 4.09 0.83 2.43
CA ALA A 14 3.60 1.45 3.65
C ALA A 14 4.73 2.00 4.53
N THR A 15 5.81 1.24 4.65
CA THR A 15 7.00 1.65 5.41
C THR A 15 7.69 2.85 4.75
N GLN A 16 7.75 2.89 3.42
CA GLN A 16 8.29 4.03 2.67
C GLN A 16 7.43 5.28 2.86
N THR A 17 6.12 5.18 2.72
CA THR A 17 5.19 6.30 2.97
C THR A 17 5.30 6.79 4.43
N LEU A 18 5.34 5.86 5.40
CA LEU A 18 5.54 6.18 6.80
C LEU A 18 6.82 7.00 7.01
N ALA A 19 7.94 6.59 6.42
CA ALA A 19 9.22 7.29 6.56
C ALA A 19 9.14 8.73 6.01
N VAL A 20 8.51 8.92 4.85
CA VAL A 20 8.30 10.24 4.25
C VAL A 20 7.42 11.12 5.15
N VAL A 21 6.32 10.58 5.64
CA VAL A 21 5.37 11.32 6.49
C VAL A 21 5.99 11.67 7.84
N VAL A 22 6.67 10.73 8.50
CA VAL A 22 7.35 10.99 9.79
C VAL A 22 8.43 12.05 9.62
N ARG A 23 9.23 11.99 8.54
CA ARG A 23 10.21 13.04 8.24
C ARG A 23 9.53 14.39 8.04
N GLY A 24 8.45 14.44 7.28
CA GLY A 24 7.69 15.68 7.06
C GLY A 24 7.08 16.25 8.34
N ILE A 25 6.61 15.37 9.25
CA ILE A 25 6.14 15.77 10.58
C ILE A 25 7.28 16.38 11.41
N THR A 26 8.44 15.74 11.42
CA THR A 26 9.62 16.21 12.18
C THR A 26 10.10 17.56 11.67
N LEU A 27 10.09 17.77 10.36
CA LEU A 27 10.45 19.06 9.73
C LEU A 27 9.33 20.10 9.77
N LYS A 28 8.21 19.81 10.44
CA LYS A 28 7.01 20.69 10.52
C LYS A 28 6.41 21.06 9.16
N GLN A 29 6.65 20.24 8.15
CA GLN A 29 6.10 20.39 6.78
C GLN A 29 4.77 19.67 6.59
N ILE A 30 4.53 18.63 7.39
CA ILE A 30 3.30 17.83 7.35
C ILE A 30 2.62 17.90 8.73
N ASP A 31 1.34 18.26 8.70
CA ASP A 31 0.45 18.30 9.87
C ASP A 31 -0.96 17.87 9.45
N LEU A 32 -1.92 17.95 10.38
CA LEU A 32 -3.32 17.63 10.09
C LEU A 32 -3.97 18.56 9.05
N LYS A 33 -3.47 19.80 8.92
CA LYS A 33 -4.00 20.76 7.93
C LYS A 33 -3.54 20.41 6.52
N THR A 34 -2.32 19.88 6.39
CA THR A 34 -1.72 19.47 5.10
C THR A 34 -1.95 18.01 4.77
N MET A 35 -2.61 17.24 5.65
CA MET A 35 -2.85 15.81 5.53
C MET A 35 -3.48 15.43 4.19
N PHE A 36 -4.51 16.16 3.76
CA PHE A 36 -5.22 15.84 2.53
C PHE A 36 -4.34 16.01 1.29
N ARG A 37 -3.53 17.08 1.26
CA ARG A 37 -2.57 17.31 0.17
C ARG A 37 -1.48 16.24 0.15
N THR A 38 -0.96 15.87 1.30
CA THR A 38 0.04 14.81 1.44
C THR A 38 -0.54 13.48 0.99
N LEU A 39 -1.74 13.12 1.45
CA LEU A 39 -2.43 11.91 1.05
C LEU A 39 -2.63 11.82 -0.47
N LYS A 40 -3.06 12.91 -1.09
CA LYS A 40 -3.24 12.97 -2.55
C LYS A 40 -1.92 12.72 -3.31
N ASN A 41 -0.82 13.29 -2.84
CA ASN A 41 0.50 13.09 -3.43
C ASN A 41 0.99 11.65 -3.25
N GLU A 42 0.82 11.08 -2.04
CA GLU A 42 1.20 9.70 -1.75
C GLU A 42 0.35 8.69 -2.53
N LEU A 43 -0.96 8.92 -2.67
CA LEU A 43 -1.83 8.08 -3.49
C LEU A 43 -1.43 8.14 -4.97
N GLY A 44 -1.07 9.30 -5.51
CA GLY A 44 -0.57 9.44 -6.87
C GLY A 44 0.72 8.65 -7.09
N SER A 45 1.70 8.82 -6.21
CA SER A 45 2.97 8.07 -6.22
C SER A 45 2.73 6.57 -6.13
N SER A 46 1.87 6.14 -5.21
CA SER A 46 1.54 4.73 -4.99
C SER A 46 0.78 4.11 -6.16
N PHE A 47 -0.06 4.88 -6.84
CA PHE A 47 -0.72 4.41 -8.06
C PHE A 47 0.30 4.07 -9.15
N PHE A 48 1.25 4.97 -9.42
CA PHE A 48 2.31 4.72 -10.42
C PHE A 48 3.20 3.55 -10.01
N ASN A 49 3.61 3.48 -8.75
CA ASN A 49 4.38 2.35 -8.22
C ASN A 49 3.58 1.04 -8.32
N GLY A 50 2.30 1.06 -8.01
CA GLY A 50 1.39 -0.08 -8.14
C GLY A 50 1.25 -0.54 -9.58
N LEU A 51 1.15 0.39 -10.52
CA LEU A 51 1.08 0.10 -11.94
C LEU A 51 2.36 -0.57 -12.45
N ILE A 52 3.53 0.01 -12.14
CA ILE A 52 4.84 -0.53 -12.57
C ILE A 52 5.06 -1.92 -11.98
N ASN A 53 4.90 -2.08 -10.67
CA ASN A 53 5.10 -3.36 -9.99
C ASN A 53 4.03 -4.38 -10.38
N GLY A 54 2.78 -3.93 -10.58
CA GLY A 54 1.69 -4.77 -11.05
C GLY A 54 1.94 -5.33 -12.44
N ILE A 55 2.42 -4.52 -13.37
CA ILE A 55 2.80 -4.97 -14.72
C ILE A 55 3.97 -5.96 -14.66
N LEU A 56 4.98 -5.67 -13.84
CA LEU A 56 6.15 -6.53 -13.69
C LEU A 56 5.75 -7.91 -13.16
N VAL A 57 5.00 -7.96 -12.06
CA VAL A 57 4.54 -9.21 -11.45
C VAL A 57 3.58 -9.96 -12.39
N ALA A 58 2.63 -9.25 -13.02
CA ALA A 58 1.72 -9.84 -13.98
C ALA A 58 2.46 -10.47 -15.17
N SER A 59 3.50 -9.82 -15.68
CA SER A 59 4.32 -10.34 -16.77
C SER A 59 5.03 -11.64 -16.37
N ILE A 60 5.63 -11.68 -15.18
CA ILE A 60 6.30 -12.88 -14.65
C ILE A 60 5.31 -14.03 -14.50
N VAL A 61 4.14 -13.76 -13.91
CA VAL A 61 3.10 -14.77 -13.67
C VAL A 61 2.52 -15.27 -15.00
N TYR A 62 2.27 -14.39 -15.94
CA TYR A 62 1.78 -14.77 -17.27
C TYR A 62 2.79 -15.66 -18.03
N LEU A 63 4.07 -15.34 -17.95
CA LEU A 63 5.11 -16.16 -18.58
C LEU A 63 5.21 -17.54 -17.94
N LYS A 64 5.04 -17.63 -16.62
CA LYS A 64 5.16 -18.88 -15.85
C LYS A 64 3.92 -19.76 -15.97
N ASP A 65 2.75 -19.21 -15.66
CA ASP A 65 1.51 -19.98 -15.50
C ASP A 65 0.60 -19.93 -16.73
N ARG A 66 0.89 -19.03 -17.71
CA ARG A 66 0.10 -18.81 -18.93
C ARG A 66 -1.35 -18.44 -18.66
N ASP A 67 -1.64 -17.88 -17.47
CA ASP A 67 -2.97 -17.47 -17.06
C ASP A 67 -3.07 -15.94 -17.03
N ALA A 68 -3.72 -15.37 -18.03
CA ALA A 68 -3.94 -13.92 -18.15
C ALA A 68 -4.89 -13.38 -17.08
N LYS A 69 -5.88 -14.18 -16.64
CA LYS A 69 -6.81 -13.75 -15.58
C LYS A 69 -6.09 -13.63 -14.24
N LEU A 70 -5.26 -14.62 -13.90
CA LEU A 70 -4.45 -14.57 -12.69
C LEU A 70 -3.46 -13.40 -12.71
N ALA A 71 -2.80 -13.14 -13.84
CA ALA A 71 -1.90 -12.01 -14.03
C ALA A 71 -2.64 -10.67 -13.80
N LEU A 72 -3.85 -10.53 -14.35
CA LEU A 72 -4.69 -9.34 -14.15
C LEU A 72 -5.10 -9.16 -12.68
N VAL A 73 -5.53 -10.24 -12.01
CA VAL A 73 -5.87 -10.21 -10.57
C VAL A 73 -4.71 -9.69 -9.75
N LEU A 74 -3.50 -10.18 -10.02
CA LEU A 74 -2.30 -9.75 -9.30
C LEU A 74 -1.97 -8.28 -9.56
N ALA A 75 -2.03 -7.82 -10.81
CA ALA A 75 -1.78 -6.43 -11.15
C ALA A 75 -2.76 -5.49 -10.42
N LEU A 76 -4.05 -5.79 -10.45
CA LEU A 76 -5.07 -4.99 -9.77
C LEU A 76 -4.93 -5.04 -8.25
N ALA A 77 -4.67 -6.21 -7.67
CA ALA A 77 -4.44 -6.36 -6.25
C ALA A 77 -3.23 -5.55 -5.76
N MET A 78 -2.16 -5.50 -6.56
CA MET A 78 -0.97 -4.67 -6.28
C MET A 78 -1.31 -3.19 -6.24
N ILE A 79 -2.02 -2.68 -7.24
CA ILE A 79 -2.43 -1.26 -7.30
C ILE A 79 -3.28 -0.90 -6.08
N ILE A 80 -4.27 -1.73 -5.75
CA ILE A 80 -5.14 -1.52 -4.59
C ILE A 80 -4.33 -1.55 -3.29
N ASN A 81 -3.46 -2.54 -3.12
CA ASN A 81 -2.71 -2.68 -1.88
C ASN A 81 -1.68 -1.56 -1.67
N LEU A 82 -1.07 -1.05 -2.74
CA LEU A 82 -0.20 0.11 -2.63
C LEU A 82 -0.98 1.41 -2.33
N ALA A 83 -2.20 1.55 -2.84
CA ALA A 83 -3.08 2.65 -2.46
C ALA A 83 -3.48 2.57 -0.97
N VAL A 84 -3.77 1.37 -0.45
CA VAL A 84 -4.00 1.13 0.99
C VAL A 84 -2.76 1.51 1.79
N ALA A 85 -1.57 1.15 1.33
CA ALA A 85 -0.31 1.52 1.97
C ALA A 85 -0.13 3.03 2.08
N ALA A 86 -0.42 3.78 1.01
CA ALA A 86 -0.37 5.25 1.01
C ALA A 86 -1.40 5.85 1.98
N LEU A 87 -2.62 5.33 1.97
CA LEU A 87 -3.70 5.81 2.84
C LEU A 87 -3.32 5.66 4.32
N PHE A 88 -3.01 4.45 4.75
CA PHE A 88 -2.70 4.17 6.16
C PHE A 88 -1.32 4.71 6.56
N GLY A 89 -0.33 4.66 5.65
CA GLY A 89 1.00 5.23 5.87
C GLY A 89 0.99 6.74 6.06
N THR A 90 -0.02 7.44 5.55
CA THR A 90 -0.21 8.89 5.74
C THR A 90 -1.04 9.19 6.98
N ILE A 91 -2.19 8.54 7.15
CA ILE A 91 -3.17 8.91 8.19
C ILE A 91 -2.72 8.47 9.57
N ILE A 92 -2.24 7.23 9.72
CA ILE A 92 -1.93 6.67 11.04
C ILE A 92 -0.85 7.46 11.78
N PRO A 93 0.31 7.82 11.19
CA PRO A 93 1.33 8.56 11.91
C PRO A 93 0.85 9.96 12.36
N LEU A 94 -0.03 10.60 11.59
CA LEU A 94 -0.63 11.88 11.98
C LEU A 94 -1.60 11.74 13.17
N ILE A 95 -2.39 10.67 13.19
CA ILE A 95 -3.25 10.35 14.34
C ILE A 95 -2.39 10.04 15.57
N MET A 96 -1.34 9.23 15.44
CA MET A 96 -0.45 8.89 16.55
C MET A 96 0.20 10.14 17.14
N LYS A 97 0.67 11.05 16.29
CA LYS A 97 1.19 12.35 16.74
C LYS A 97 0.14 13.15 17.53
N ARG A 98 -1.09 13.19 17.03
CA ARG A 98 -2.19 13.89 17.73
C ARG A 98 -2.50 13.28 19.09
N LEU A 99 -2.34 11.98 19.23
CA LEU A 99 -2.53 11.25 20.49
C LEU A 99 -1.31 11.33 21.44
N GLY A 100 -0.29 12.13 21.09
CA GLY A 100 0.93 12.26 21.88
C GLY A 100 1.83 11.03 21.87
N LYS A 101 1.66 10.15 20.87
CA LYS A 101 2.49 8.94 20.67
C LYS A 101 3.55 9.22 19.63
N ASP A 102 4.68 8.49 19.73
CA ASP A 102 5.70 8.53 18.69
C ASP A 102 5.16 7.92 17.38
N PRO A 103 5.05 8.72 16.30
CA PRO A 103 4.47 8.23 15.06
C PRO A 103 5.36 7.17 14.35
N ALA A 104 6.67 7.20 14.56
CA ALA A 104 7.59 6.27 13.90
C ALA A 104 7.45 4.84 14.43
N SER A 105 7.42 4.68 15.76
CA SER A 105 7.36 3.35 16.40
C SER A 105 5.94 2.80 16.51
N SER A 106 4.97 3.67 16.83
CA SER A 106 3.60 3.24 17.09
C SER A 106 2.80 2.93 15.83
N ALA A 107 3.11 3.57 14.69
CA ALA A 107 2.30 3.44 13.48
C ALA A 107 2.59 2.15 12.71
N THR A 108 3.81 1.61 12.75
CA THR A 108 4.26 0.51 11.89
C THR A 108 3.37 -0.72 11.98
N ILE A 109 3.05 -1.17 13.20
CA ILE A 109 2.22 -2.37 13.41
C ILE A 109 0.83 -2.20 12.79
N PHE A 110 0.19 -1.05 13.00
CA PHE A 110 -1.14 -0.80 12.45
C PHE A 110 -1.13 -0.72 10.92
N ILE A 111 -0.10 -0.11 10.35
CA ILE A 111 0.03 0.05 8.90
C ILE A 111 0.26 -1.30 8.22
N THR A 112 1.19 -2.10 8.72
CA THR A 112 1.48 -3.42 8.14
C THR A 112 0.29 -4.37 8.30
N THR A 113 -0.37 -4.36 9.45
CA THR A 113 -1.60 -5.14 9.64
C THR A 113 -2.69 -4.74 8.65
N ALA A 114 -2.89 -3.43 8.43
CA ALA A 114 -3.89 -2.95 7.47
C ALA A 114 -3.56 -3.39 6.04
N THR A 115 -2.30 -3.26 5.60
CA THR A 115 -1.87 -3.69 4.27
C THR A 115 -1.95 -5.20 4.07
N ASP A 116 -1.67 -5.99 5.10
CA ASP A 116 -1.80 -7.44 5.02
C ASP A 116 -3.26 -7.87 4.88
N ILE A 117 -4.14 -7.38 5.78
CA ILE A 117 -5.56 -7.73 5.77
C ILE A 117 -6.23 -7.26 4.48
N LEU A 118 -6.08 -5.98 4.13
CA LEU A 118 -6.74 -5.40 2.97
C LEU A 118 -6.12 -5.88 1.66
N GLY A 119 -4.82 -6.16 1.65
CA GLY A 119 -4.14 -6.79 0.52
C GLY A 119 -4.66 -8.20 0.23
N PHE A 120 -4.88 -9.00 1.26
CA PHE A 120 -5.49 -10.33 1.11
C PHE A 120 -6.95 -10.24 0.67
N ILE A 121 -7.74 -9.33 1.24
CA ILE A 121 -9.12 -9.11 0.83
C ILE A 121 -9.18 -8.68 -0.64
N ALA A 122 -8.34 -7.75 -1.06
CA ALA A 122 -8.28 -7.30 -2.45
C ALA A 122 -7.91 -8.44 -3.39
N PHE A 123 -6.85 -9.19 -3.07
CA PHE A 123 -6.42 -10.31 -3.92
C PHE A 123 -7.47 -11.42 -4.00
N LEU A 124 -7.98 -11.90 -2.87
CA LEU A 124 -8.97 -12.96 -2.84
C LEU A 124 -10.32 -12.53 -3.42
N GLY A 125 -10.74 -11.29 -3.14
CA GLY A 125 -11.95 -10.72 -3.71
C GLY A 125 -11.90 -10.64 -5.22
N LEU A 126 -10.82 -10.09 -5.78
CA LEU A 126 -10.60 -10.06 -7.23
C LEU A 126 -10.47 -11.45 -7.83
N ALA A 127 -9.78 -12.38 -7.15
CA ALA A 127 -9.66 -13.75 -7.61
C ALA A 127 -11.02 -14.43 -7.70
N THR A 128 -11.88 -14.26 -6.72
CA THR A 128 -13.25 -14.83 -6.74
C THR A 128 -14.13 -14.24 -7.82
N LEU A 129 -13.91 -12.99 -8.22
CA LEU A 129 -14.69 -12.32 -9.26
C LEU A 129 -14.20 -12.62 -10.68
N ILE A 130 -12.88 -12.73 -10.87
CA ILE A 130 -12.25 -12.80 -12.21
C ILE A 130 -11.91 -14.24 -12.62
N LEU A 131 -11.55 -15.10 -11.67
CA LEU A 131 -11.15 -16.48 -11.95
C LEU A 131 -12.33 -17.47 -12.04
N LYS A 132 -13.55 -16.99 -11.83
CA LYS A 132 -14.78 -17.81 -12.02
C LYS A 132 -14.98 -18.25 -13.46
#